data_bdbe67a9f6c1718365da806784d2702a
#
_entry.id   bdbe67a9f6c1718365da806784d2702a
#
_cell.length_a   1.000
_cell.length_b   1.000
_cell.length_c   1.000
_cell.angle_alpha   90.00
_cell.angle_beta   90.00
_cell.angle_gamma   90.00
#
_symmetry.space_group_name_H-M   'P 1'
#
loop_
_entity.id
_entity.type
_entity.pdbx_description
1 polymer ?
#
loop_
_entity_poly.entity_id
_entity_poly.type
_entity_poly.pdbx_seq_one_letter_code
_entity_poly.pdbx_strand_id
1 'polypeptide(L)'
;MKALPLFSLLVALSLGAAPNAGLKPVWEANFDARELDPKKWNVGGQARIVDGKLQIEVTPKDKAGFWNGSHAHTSGKFSFGQGYFEASIRAVQSKNRGWTLFGIRNQKMEIVPSASLSFVFTGADRIEPNLNIVDEAGAHRLVPKEKVIAMDGGKSYKKFLTYGLQWNATSYIWYVEGRQVHKLSRPIPKEPMYIEFYQSLPEGGLLKDFMNPKLGPEPMQIDWVKVFKIP
;
A
#
# COMPACT_ATOMS: atom_id res chain seq x y z
N MET A 1 -34.64 46.70 -9.58
CA MET A 1 -34.29 45.27 -9.61
C MET A 1 -33.11 45.05 -8.66
N LYS A 2 -33.32 44.40 -7.53
CA LYS A 2 -32.27 44.13 -6.52
C LYS A 2 -31.74 42.72 -6.80
N ALA A 3 -30.45 42.62 -7.11
CA ALA A 3 -29.78 41.32 -7.28
C ALA A 3 -29.61 40.66 -5.91
N LEU A 4 -30.11 39.41 -5.77
CA LEU A 4 -29.81 38.55 -4.62
C LEU A 4 -28.39 37.99 -4.76
N PRO A 5 -27.60 37.96 -3.69
CA PRO A 5 -26.31 37.29 -3.72
C PRO A 5 -26.51 35.77 -3.71
N LEU A 6 -25.89 35.10 -4.65
CA LEU A 6 -25.80 33.65 -4.72
C LEU A 6 -24.80 33.20 -3.60
N PHE A 7 -25.31 32.68 -2.49
CA PHE A 7 -24.49 32.00 -1.49
C PHE A 7 -24.10 30.63 -2.04
N SER A 8 -22.90 30.50 -2.54
CA SER A 8 -22.28 29.18 -2.83
C SER A 8 -22.03 28.47 -1.51
N LEU A 9 -22.89 27.52 -1.20
CA LEU A 9 -22.69 26.60 -0.07
C LEU A 9 -21.50 25.67 -0.41
N LEU A 10 -20.29 26.03 0.04
CA LEU A 10 -19.17 25.11 0.07
C LEU A 10 -19.48 24.00 1.09
N VAL A 11 -19.99 22.89 0.62
CA VAL A 11 -20.02 21.66 1.41
C VAL A 11 -18.57 21.20 1.56
N ALA A 12 -17.93 21.60 2.65
CA ALA A 12 -16.69 21.01 3.09
C ALA A 12 -17.00 19.54 3.46
N LEU A 13 -16.75 18.61 2.53
CA LEU A 13 -16.66 17.21 2.85
C LEU A 13 -15.55 17.09 3.90
N SER A 14 -15.92 16.90 5.16
CA SER A 14 -14.99 16.56 6.23
C SER A 14 -14.42 15.18 5.88
N LEU A 15 -13.28 15.14 5.22
CA LEU A 15 -12.52 13.92 5.05
C LEU A 15 -12.16 13.44 6.46
N GLY A 16 -12.68 12.27 6.85
CA GLY A 16 -12.46 11.71 8.18
C GLY A 16 -10.97 11.59 8.49
N ALA A 17 -10.61 11.86 9.75
CA ALA A 17 -9.25 11.63 10.24
C ALA A 17 -8.97 10.13 10.40
N ALA A 18 -7.69 9.75 10.42
CA ALA A 18 -7.28 8.38 10.72
C ALA A 18 -7.73 7.97 12.13
N PRO A 19 -8.17 6.72 12.32
CA PRO A 19 -8.82 6.29 13.55
C PRO A 19 -7.86 5.96 14.71
N ASN A 20 -6.57 6.18 14.56
CA ASN A 20 -5.53 5.80 15.53
C ASN A 20 -5.13 6.91 16.51
N ALA A 21 -5.80 8.07 16.48
CA ALA A 21 -5.48 9.17 17.39
C ALA A 21 -5.59 8.74 18.86
N GLY A 22 -4.47 8.83 19.60
CA GLY A 22 -4.39 8.44 21.01
C GLY A 22 -4.33 6.93 21.26
N LEU A 23 -4.35 6.07 20.22
CA LEU A 23 -4.24 4.63 20.36
C LEU A 23 -2.77 4.19 20.41
N LYS A 24 -2.50 3.13 21.18
CA LYS A 24 -1.21 2.41 21.12
C LYS A 24 -1.28 1.31 20.07
N PRO A 25 -0.22 1.09 19.28
CA PRO A 25 -0.18 -0.02 18.35
C PRO A 25 -0.22 -1.35 19.10
N VAL A 26 -0.94 -2.32 18.56
CA VAL A 26 -0.95 -3.72 19.06
C VAL A 26 0.18 -4.53 18.45
N TRP A 27 0.73 -4.07 17.35
CA TRP A 27 1.92 -4.61 16.69
C TRP A 27 2.63 -3.50 15.92
N GLU A 28 3.97 -3.57 15.93
CA GLU A 28 4.78 -2.63 15.18
C GLU A 28 6.10 -3.26 14.74
N ALA A 29 6.67 -2.72 13.67
CA ALA A 29 8.03 -2.92 13.24
C ALA A 29 8.64 -1.57 12.85
N ASN A 30 9.74 -1.23 13.49
CA ASN A 30 10.77 -0.33 13.03
C ASN A 30 11.89 -1.18 12.42
N PHE A 31 12.69 -0.62 11.60
CA PHE A 31 13.73 -1.34 10.88
C PHE A 31 15.13 -0.93 11.34
N ASP A 32 15.29 -0.66 12.64
CA ASP A 32 16.55 -0.23 13.26
C ASP A 32 17.60 -1.35 13.36
N ALA A 33 17.17 -2.62 13.26
CA ALA A 33 18.05 -3.77 13.24
C ALA A 33 18.84 -3.86 11.92
N ARG A 34 19.91 -4.65 11.90
CA ARG A 34 20.69 -4.88 10.66
C ARG A 34 19.98 -5.79 9.65
N GLU A 35 19.12 -6.69 10.15
CA GLU A 35 18.41 -7.69 9.36
C GLU A 35 16.94 -7.77 9.77
N LEU A 36 16.10 -8.21 8.86
CA LEU A 36 14.69 -8.47 9.13
C LEU A 36 14.57 -9.69 10.07
N ASP A 37 13.81 -9.51 11.14
CA ASP A 37 13.51 -10.59 12.08
C ASP A 37 12.75 -11.73 11.35
N PRO A 38 13.35 -12.92 11.19
CA PRO A 38 12.71 -14.03 10.49
C PRO A 38 11.50 -14.59 11.23
N LYS A 39 11.28 -14.21 12.49
CA LYS A 39 10.07 -14.55 13.24
C LYS A 39 8.88 -13.62 12.90
N LYS A 40 9.17 -12.44 12.36
CA LYS A 40 8.15 -11.46 11.97
C LYS A 40 7.92 -11.41 10.45
N TRP A 41 8.96 -11.65 9.64
CA TRP A 41 8.96 -11.41 8.22
C TRP A 41 9.35 -12.64 7.39
N ASN A 42 8.64 -12.85 6.29
CA ASN A 42 9.10 -13.62 5.14
C ASN A 42 9.59 -12.63 4.09
N VAL A 43 10.72 -12.92 3.50
CA VAL A 43 11.36 -12.05 2.52
C VAL A 43 11.71 -12.81 1.25
N GLY A 44 11.65 -12.11 0.12
CA GLY A 44 12.08 -12.62 -1.17
C GLY A 44 12.67 -11.52 -2.04
N GLY A 45 13.53 -11.93 -2.97
CA GLY A 45 14.26 -10.99 -3.82
C GLY A 45 15.26 -10.13 -3.04
N GLN A 46 15.29 -8.84 -3.31
CA GLN A 46 16.16 -7.86 -2.68
C GLN A 46 15.41 -7.03 -1.63
N ALA A 47 14.75 -7.70 -0.68
CA ALA A 47 14.19 -7.06 0.49
C ALA A 47 15.22 -7.10 1.62
N ARG A 48 15.69 -5.93 2.08
CA ARG A 48 16.75 -5.81 3.09
C ARG A 48 16.62 -4.53 3.92
N ILE A 49 17.28 -4.48 5.05
CA ILE A 49 17.41 -3.24 5.83
C ILE A 49 18.65 -2.48 5.37
N VAL A 50 18.48 -1.20 5.07
CA VAL A 50 19.55 -0.25 4.73
C VAL A 50 19.26 1.07 5.44
N ASP A 51 20.23 1.56 6.20
CA ASP A 51 20.12 2.83 6.95
C ASP A 51 18.86 2.95 7.82
N GLY A 52 18.52 1.86 8.53
CA GLY A 52 17.35 1.83 9.39
C GLY A 52 16.00 1.83 8.65
N LYS A 53 15.97 1.44 7.38
CA LYS A 53 14.75 1.36 6.55
C LYS A 53 14.67 0.01 5.87
N LEU A 54 13.47 -0.56 5.81
CA LEU A 54 13.22 -1.68 4.91
C LEU A 54 13.19 -1.17 3.47
N GLN A 55 14.06 -1.72 2.64
CA GLN A 55 14.10 -1.46 1.20
C GLN A 55 13.58 -2.66 0.44
N ILE A 56 12.68 -2.38 -0.50
CA ILE A 56 12.13 -3.35 -1.46
C ILE A 56 12.52 -2.87 -2.85
N GLU A 57 13.27 -3.68 -3.59
CA GLU A 57 13.87 -3.28 -4.86
C GLU A 57 13.71 -4.36 -5.94
N VAL A 58 13.33 -3.94 -7.14
CA VAL A 58 13.39 -4.79 -8.34
C VAL A 58 14.82 -4.80 -8.87
N THR A 59 15.33 -5.99 -9.16
CA THR A 59 16.69 -6.15 -9.68
C THR A 59 16.72 -6.83 -11.04
N PRO A 60 17.76 -6.57 -11.87
CA PRO A 60 17.96 -7.32 -13.09
C PRO A 60 18.08 -8.82 -12.81
N LYS A 61 17.42 -9.64 -13.61
CA LYS A 61 17.50 -11.09 -13.54
C LYS A 61 18.60 -11.64 -14.45
N ASP A 62 18.69 -11.08 -15.65
CA ASP A 62 19.61 -11.54 -16.69
C ASP A 62 20.00 -10.42 -17.69
N LYS A 63 20.86 -10.78 -18.63
CA LYS A 63 21.32 -9.85 -19.69
C LYS A 63 20.24 -9.47 -20.71
N ALA A 64 19.15 -10.25 -20.80
CA ALA A 64 18.02 -9.95 -21.68
C ALA A 64 17.13 -8.82 -21.11
N GLY A 65 17.40 -8.39 -19.87
CA GLY A 65 16.67 -7.29 -19.23
C GLY A 65 15.43 -7.74 -18.47
N PHE A 66 15.26 -9.04 -18.20
CA PHE A 66 14.26 -9.53 -17.26
C PHE A 66 14.62 -9.12 -15.84
N TRP A 67 13.65 -9.20 -14.94
CA TRP A 67 13.74 -8.67 -13.58
C TRP A 67 13.27 -9.70 -12.54
N ASN A 68 13.74 -9.51 -11.31
CA ASN A 68 13.24 -10.20 -10.14
C ASN A 68 12.44 -9.22 -9.28
N GLY A 69 11.22 -9.59 -8.94
CA GLY A 69 10.43 -8.89 -7.93
C GLY A 69 10.96 -9.14 -6.52
N SER A 70 10.57 -8.26 -5.60
CA SER A 70 10.95 -8.36 -4.20
C SER A 70 9.74 -8.12 -3.30
N HIS A 71 9.75 -8.77 -2.14
CA HIS A 71 8.68 -8.65 -1.17
C HIS A 71 9.16 -8.86 0.26
N ALA A 72 8.42 -8.29 1.19
CA ALA A 72 8.45 -8.62 2.60
C ALA A 72 7.01 -8.71 3.11
N HIS A 73 6.66 -9.81 3.79
CA HIS A 73 5.31 -10.03 4.28
C HIS A 73 5.27 -10.81 5.59
N THR A 74 4.17 -10.66 6.34
CA THR A 74 3.98 -11.30 7.65
C THR A 74 3.12 -12.57 7.61
N SER A 75 2.84 -13.13 6.42
CA SER A 75 2.04 -14.36 6.26
C SER A 75 2.58 -15.51 7.11
N GLY A 76 1.70 -16.19 7.86
CA GLY A 76 2.08 -17.28 8.76
C GLY A 76 2.81 -16.86 10.04
N LYS A 77 3.11 -15.55 10.23
CA LYS A 77 3.84 -15.01 11.39
C LYS A 77 3.04 -13.98 12.16
N PHE A 78 2.39 -13.07 11.46
CA PHE A 78 1.47 -12.11 12.05
C PHE A 78 0.31 -11.85 11.08
N SER A 79 -0.88 -11.88 11.61
CA SER A 79 -2.09 -11.40 10.96
C SER A 79 -3.01 -10.78 12.02
N PHE A 80 -3.86 -9.87 11.62
CA PHE A 80 -4.74 -9.17 12.50
C PHE A 80 -6.15 -9.10 11.92
N GLY A 81 -7.15 -9.13 12.78
CA GLY A 81 -8.53 -8.94 12.40
C GLY A 81 -8.82 -7.51 11.95
N GLN A 82 -10.09 -7.12 12.01
CA GLN A 82 -10.48 -5.76 11.69
C GLN A 82 -9.69 -4.74 12.49
N GLY A 83 -9.14 -3.72 11.80
CA GLY A 83 -8.25 -2.75 12.42
C GLY A 83 -7.77 -1.68 11.46
N TYR A 84 -6.81 -0.92 11.93
CA TYR A 84 -6.11 0.11 11.16
C TYR A 84 -4.63 -0.25 11.06
N PHE A 85 -4.14 -0.28 9.85
CA PHE A 85 -2.76 -0.59 9.48
C PHE A 85 -2.17 0.66 8.85
N GLU A 86 -1.01 1.09 9.31
CA GLU A 86 -0.33 2.22 8.70
C GLU A 86 1.16 1.99 8.56
N ALA A 87 1.76 2.63 7.56
CA ALA A 87 3.19 2.59 7.31
C ALA A 87 3.70 3.94 6.83
N SER A 88 4.91 4.28 7.24
CA SER A 88 5.66 5.42 6.71
C SER A 88 6.48 4.96 5.51
N ILE A 89 6.16 5.44 4.32
CA ILE A 89 6.71 4.93 3.07
C ILE A 89 7.20 6.09 2.20
N ARG A 90 8.40 5.93 1.64
CA ARG A 90 8.88 6.66 0.47
C ARG A 90 8.73 5.77 -0.75
N ALA A 91 7.80 6.14 -1.62
CA ALA A 91 7.51 5.36 -2.82
C ALA A 91 8.62 5.49 -3.88
N VAL A 92 8.56 4.62 -4.88
CA VAL A 92 9.50 4.64 -6.01
C VAL A 92 9.12 5.73 -7.00
N GLN A 93 10.10 6.44 -7.52
CA GLN A 93 9.93 7.26 -8.71
C GLN A 93 9.97 6.36 -9.96
N SER A 94 8.84 5.87 -10.40
CA SER A 94 8.73 5.09 -11.63
C SER A 94 8.17 5.94 -12.78
N LYS A 95 8.73 5.81 -13.98
CA LYS A 95 8.15 6.40 -15.19
C LYS A 95 6.90 5.69 -15.64
N ASN A 96 6.82 4.40 -15.39
CA ASN A 96 5.80 3.52 -15.89
C ASN A 96 5.32 2.58 -14.77
N ARG A 97 4.15 2.01 -14.95
CA ARG A 97 3.39 1.18 -14.03
C ARG A 97 4.15 -0.06 -13.54
N GLY A 98 5.07 0.12 -12.58
CA GLY A 98 5.52 -0.98 -11.75
C GLY A 98 4.46 -1.32 -10.71
N TRP A 99 4.44 -2.56 -10.26
CA TRP A 99 3.60 -3.01 -9.16
C TRP A 99 4.35 -2.79 -7.85
N THR A 100 4.34 -1.55 -7.37
CA THR A 100 4.87 -1.22 -6.06
C THR A 100 3.69 -1.03 -5.14
N LEU A 101 3.60 -1.82 -4.08
CA LEU A 101 2.46 -1.75 -3.18
C LEU A 101 2.82 -1.89 -1.70
N PHE A 102 2.02 -1.22 -0.88
CA PHE A 102 1.78 -1.53 0.52
C PHE A 102 0.36 -2.05 0.65
N GLY A 103 0.20 -3.23 1.22
CA GLY A 103 -1.09 -3.87 1.32
C GLY A 103 -1.27 -4.75 2.54
N ILE A 104 -2.52 -5.12 2.75
CA ILE A 104 -2.96 -6.17 3.66
C ILE A 104 -3.82 -7.16 2.90
N ARG A 105 -3.69 -8.45 3.19
CA ARG A 105 -4.48 -9.51 2.56
C ARG A 105 -4.64 -10.71 3.48
N ASN A 106 -5.66 -11.53 3.26
CA ASN A 106 -5.85 -12.75 4.03
C ASN A 106 -4.85 -13.84 3.60
N GLN A 107 -4.54 -14.74 4.54
CA GLN A 107 -3.47 -15.74 4.38
C GLN A 107 -3.71 -16.75 3.26
N LYS A 108 -4.94 -16.88 2.79
CA LYS A 108 -5.36 -17.93 1.89
C LYS A 108 -5.84 -17.35 0.57
N MET A 109 -4.94 -16.66 -0.16
CA MET A 109 -5.27 -16.19 -1.52
C MET A 109 -5.69 -17.30 -2.48
N GLU A 110 -5.39 -18.55 -2.16
CA GLU A 110 -5.82 -19.74 -2.89
C GLU A 110 -7.17 -20.28 -2.40
N ILE A 111 -7.69 -19.77 -1.29
CA ILE A 111 -8.98 -20.18 -0.72
C ILE A 111 -9.92 -19.01 -0.79
N VAL A 112 -10.97 -19.19 -1.52
CA VAL A 112 -12.06 -18.23 -1.74
C VAL A 112 -13.07 -18.23 -0.58
N PRO A 113 -13.64 -17.07 -0.22
CA PRO A 113 -13.32 -15.75 -0.75
C PRO A 113 -12.05 -15.15 -0.14
N SER A 114 -11.28 -14.43 -0.96
CA SER A 114 -10.11 -13.71 -0.48
C SER A 114 -10.18 -12.21 -0.80
N ALA A 115 -9.48 -11.39 -0.04
CA ALA A 115 -9.37 -9.97 -0.30
C ALA A 115 -7.94 -9.46 -0.09
N SER A 116 -7.57 -8.52 -0.92
CA SER A 116 -6.34 -7.73 -0.79
C SER A 116 -6.69 -6.25 -0.88
N LEU A 117 -6.36 -5.51 0.16
CA LEU A 117 -6.53 -4.07 0.28
C LEU A 117 -5.15 -3.42 0.20
N SER A 118 -4.94 -2.49 -0.73
CA SER A 118 -3.60 -1.93 -0.92
C SER A 118 -3.61 -0.50 -1.44
N PHE A 119 -2.46 0.16 -1.28
CA PHE A 119 -2.01 1.25 -2.12
C PHE A 119 -1.08 0.70 -3.20
N VAL A 120 -1.38 1.00 -4.45
CA VAL A 120 -0.50 0.74 -5.58
C VAL A 120 0.10 2.08 -6.02
N PHE A 121 1.42 2.17 -6.01
CA PHE A 121 2.15 3.36 -6.43
C PHE A 121 2.44 3.26 -7.93
N THR A 122 1.68 4.01 -8.73
CA THR A 122 1.71 3.94 -10.21
C THR A 122 2.41 5.13 -10.85
N GLY A 123 3.64 5.39 -10.46
CA GLY A 123 4.42 6.51 -10.98
C GLY A 123 4.71 7.57 -9.93
N ALA A 124 5.39 8.62 -10.36
CA ALA A 124 6.00 9.62 -9.47
C ALA A 124 5.01 10.41 -8.60
N ASP A 125 3.76 10.51 -9.01
CA ASP A 125 2.77 11.40 -8.43
C ASP A 125 1.37 10.78 -8.29
N ARG A 126 1.26 9.47 -8.47
CA ARG A 126 -0.02 8.78 -8.47
C ARG A 126 -0.04 7.60 -7.51
N ILE A 127 -1.11 7.52 -6.74
CA ILE A 127 -1.42 6.40 -5.85
C ILE A 127 -2.81 5.89 -6.21
N GLU A 128 -2.92 4.59 -6.38
CA GLU A 128 -4.19 3.95 -6.65
C GLU A 128 -4.63 3.16 -5.41
N PRO A 129 -5.72 3.54 -4.72
CA PRO A 129 -6.41 2.65 -3.81
C PRO A 129 -6.86 1.42 -4.58
N ASN A 130 -6.51 0.25 -4.09
CA ASN A 130 -6.82 -0.99 -4.77
C ASN A 130 -7.50 -1.97 -3.80
N LEU A 131 -8.57 -2.59 -4.26
CA LEU A 131 -9.25 -3.69 -3.61
C LEU A 131 -9.41 -4.82 -4.62
N ASN A 132 -8.77 -5.95 -4.37
CA ASN A 132 -8.97 -7.17 -5.13
C ASN A 132 -9.75 -8.15 -4.26
N ILE A 133 -10.88 -8.62 -4.76
CA ILE A 133 -11.70 -9.63 -4.11
C ILE A 133 -11.73 -10.84 -5.03
N VAL A 134 -11.44 -12.02 -4.49
CA VAL A 134 -11.71 -13.30 -5.15
C VAL A 134 -12.98 -13.85 -4.53
N ASP A 135 -14.02 -14.02 -5.32
CA ASP A 135 -15.31 -14.54 -4.83
C ASP A 135 -15.30 -16.07 -4.61
N GLU A 136 -16.38 -16.59 -4.07
CA GLU A 136 -16.51 -18.04 -3.78
C GLU A 136 -16.35 -18.93 -5.02
N ALA A 137 -16.58 -18.41 -6.22
CA ALA A 137 -16.37 -19.12 -7.47
C ALA A 137 -14.92 -19.02 -8.00
N GLY A 138 -14.01 -18.36 -7.27
CA GLY A 138 -12.62 -18.14 -7.69
C GLY A 138 -12.45 -17.02 -8.73
N ALA A 139 -13.51 -16.27 -9.03
CA ALA A 139 -13.43 -15.17 -9.97
C ALA A 139 -12.79 -13.94 -9.32
N HIS A 140 -11.69 -13.48 -9.91
CA HIS A 140 -11.06 -12.21 -9.52
C HIS A 140 -11.94 -11.04 -9.91
N ARG A 141 -12.42 -10.32 -8.93
CA ARG A 141 -13.11 -9.05 -9.11
C ARG A 141 -12.19 -7.93 -8.67
N LEU A 142 -11.46 -7.38 -9.60
CA LEU A 142 -10.86 -6.06 -9.39
C LEU A 142 -12.03 -5.10 -9.20
N VAL A 143 -12.14 -4.54 -8.02
CA VAL A 143 -13.05 -3.39 -7.83
C VAL A 143 -12.55 -2.30 -8.77
N PRO A 144 -13.40 -1.73 -9.62
CA PRO A 144 -12.99 -0.76 -10.62
C PRO A 144 -12.11 0.30 -9.99
N LYS A 145 -11.07 0.72 -10.69
CA LYS A 145 -10.19 1.83 -10.31
C LYS A 145 -11.00 3.12 -10.22
N GLU A 146 -11.70 3.29 -9.11
CA GLU A 146 -12.64 4.40 -8.97
C GLU A 146 -11.95 5.75 -8.80
N LYS A 147 -10.67 5.75 -8.35
CA LYS A 147 -9.97 7.01 -8.13
C LYS A 147 -8.44 6.85 -8.13
N VAL A 148 -7.80 7.48 -9.08
CA VAL A 148 -6.37 7.79 -8.99
C VAL A 148 -6.23 9.02 -8.11
N ILE A 149 -5.48 8.90 -7.01
CA ILE A 149 -5.17 10.04 -6.15
C ILE A 149 -3.91 10.68 -6.71
N ALA A 150 -4.07 11.86 -7.31
CA ALA A 150 -2.93 12.69 -7.67
C ALA A 150 -2.27 13.18 -6.40
N MET A 151 -0.99 12.85 -6.22
CA MET A 151 -0.16 13.40 -5.15
C MET A 151 0.48 14.69 -5.64
N ASP A 152 0.12 15.78 -5.01
CA ASP A 152 0.61 17.12 -5.32
C ASP A 152 2.15 17.16 -5.46
N GLY A 153 2.64 17.41 -6.68
CA GLY A 153 4.05 17.63 -6.97
C GLY A 153 4.99 16.44 -6.73
N GLY A 154 4.54 15.20 -6.87
CA GLY A 154 5.39 14.02 -6.74
C GLY A 154 5.94 13.82 -5.33
N LYS A 155 5.17 14.10 -4.30
CA LYS A 155 5.62 14.04 -2.90
C LYS A 155 5.90 12.62 -2.42
N SER A 156 5.24 11.60 -3.00
CA SER A 156 5.34 10.21 -2.57
C SER A 156 6.74 9.61 -2.69
N TYR A 157 7.55 10.06 -3.65
CA TYR A 157 8.92 9.59 -3.85
C TYR A 157 10.00 10.55 -3.30
N LYS A 158 9.64 11.80 -2.99
CA LYS A 158 10.57 12.80 -2.46
C LYS A 158 10.74 12.72 -0.95
N LYS A 159 9.72 12.25 -0.24
CA LYS A 159 9.72 12.15 1.21
C LYS A 159 8.88 10.97 1.70
N PHE A 160 9.10 10.58 2.93
CA PHE A 160 8.21 9.65 3.61
C PHE A 160 6.84 10.29 3.83
N LEU A 161 5.79 9.54 3.53
CA LEU A 161 4.40 9.85 3.83
C LEU A 161 3.78 8.69 4.58
N THR A 162 2.81 8.97 5.43
CA THR A 162 2.05 7.95 6.15
C THR A 162 0.87 7.48 5.30
N TYR A 163 0.82 6.19 5.04
CA TYR A 163 -0.26 5.50 4.32
C TYR A 163 -1.02 4.60 5.28
N GLY A 164 -2.33 4.75 5.36
CA GLY A 164 -3.18 3.98 6.26
C GLY A 164 -4.25 3.18 5.53
N LEU A 165 -4.46 1.96 5.96
CA LEU A 165 -5.48 1.03 5.48
C LEU A 165 -6.36 0.62 6.66
N GLN A 166 -7.63 0.98 6.62
CA GLN A 166 -8.61 0.52 7.60
C GLN A 166 -9.50 -0.52 6.97
N TRP A 167 -9.68 -1.60 7.70
CA TRP A 167 -10.63 -2.63 7.41
C TRP A 167 -11.52 -2.84 8.64
N ASN A 168 -12.82 -2.66 8.48
CA ASN A 168 -13.81 -2.85 9.52
C ASN A 168 -15.02 -3.65 9.02
N ALA A 169 -16.04 -3.84 9.85
CA ALA A 169 -17.20 -4.69 9.55
C ALA A 169 -18.00 -4.27 8.30
N THR A 170 -17.87 -3.01 7.85
CA THR A 170 -18.75 -2.44 6.81
C THR A 170 -18.01 -1.81 5.64
N SER A 171 -16.69 -1.57 5.79
CA SER A 171 -15.95 -0.80 4.79
C SER A 171 -14.45 -1.05 4.80
N TYR A 172 -13.84 -0.71 3.66
CA TYR A 172 -12.42 -0.51 3.46
C TYR A 172 -12.16 0.97 3.27
N ILE A 173 -11.15 1.51 3.96
CA ILE A 173 -10.86 2.94 3.93
C ILE A 173 -9.35 3.13 3.78
N TRP A 174 -8.97 4.07 2.90
CA TRP A 174 -7.59 4.47 2.66
C TRP A 174 -7.34 5.86 3.19
N TYR A 175 -6.18 6.03 3.82
CA TYR A 175 -5.72 7.29 4.39
C TYR A 175 -4.33 7.64 3.87
N VAL A 176 -4.08 8.93 3.64
CA VAL A 176 -2.75 9.48 3.37
C VAL A 176 -2.54 10.66 4.31
N GLU A 177 -1.41 10.67 5.04
CA GLU A 177 -1.11 11.70 6.04
C GLU A 177 -2.27 11.92 7.03
N GLY A 178 -2.88 10.83 7.50
CA GLY A 178 -3.99 10.85 8.43
C GLY A 178 -5.34 11.31 7.86
N ARG A 179 -5.45 11.60 6.58
CA ARG A 179 -6.68 12.04 5.91
C ARG A 179 -7.28 10.92 5.09
N GLN A 180 -8.57 10.67 5.24
CA GLN A 180 -9.28 9.72 4.40
C GLN A 180 -9.25 10.19 2.94
N VAL A 181 -8.75 9.33 2.04
CA VAL A 181 -8.66 9.62 0.61
C VAL A 181 -9.64 8.80 -0.22
N HIS A 182 -10.02 7.62 0.28
CA HIS A 182 -10.99 6.74 -0.38
C HIS A 182 -11.73 5.86 0.63
N LYS A 183 -12.94 5.44 0.28
CA LYS A 183 -13.76 4.51 1.06
C LYS A 183 -14.61 3.65 0.14
N LEU A 184 -14.66 2.36 0.40
CA LEU A 184 -15.55 1.40 -0.26
C LEU A 184 -16.33 0.61 0.77
N SER A 185 -17.63 0.45 0.52
CA SER A 185 -18.51 -0.44 1.27
C SER A 185 -18.80 -1.66 0.40
N ARG A 186 -18.23 -2.81 0.77
CA ARG A 186 -18.31 -4.09 0.03
C ARG A 186 -18.34 -5.24 1.03
N PRO A 187 -18.72 -6.46 0.62
CA PRO A 187 -18.57 -7.63 1.46
C PRO A 187 -17.15 -7.78 1.98
N ILE A 188 -17.02 -8.08 3.26
CA ILE A 188 -15.76 -8.08 3.98
C ILE A 188 -15.43 -9.49 4.45
N PRO A 189 -14.26 -10.06 4.09
CA PRO A 189 -13.80 -11.31 4.65
C PRO A 189 -13.69 -11.24 6.16
N LYS A 190 -13.93 -12.36 6.83
CA LYS A 190 -13.80 -12.48 8.29
C LYS A 190 -12.38 -12.89 8.70
N GLU A 191 -11.63 -13.48 7.80
CA GLU A 191 -10.29 -14.00 8.05
C GLU A 191 -9.30 -12.86 8.32
N PRO A 192 -8.39 -13.06 9.29
CA PRO A 192 -7.34 -12.08 9.56
C PRO A 192 -6.46 -11.80 8.34
N MET A 193 -6.02 -10.55 8.21
CA MET A 193 -5.13 -10.09 7.13
C MET A 193 -3.70 -9.94 7.63
N TYR A 194 -2.74 -10.29 6.78
CA TYR A 194 -1.31 -10.05 6.98
C TYR A 194 -0.84 -8.83 6.19
N ILE A 195 0.31 -8.29 6.55
CA ILE A 195 0.92 -7.12 5.90
C ILE A 195 1.83 -7.59 4.76
N GLU A 196 1.83 -6.84 3.66
CA GLU A 196 2.70 -7.07 2.52
C GLU A 196 3.25 -5.77 1.95
N PHE A 197 4.55 -5.77 1.71
CA PHE A 197 5.25 -4.83 0.86
C PHE A 197 5.78 -5.58 -0.36
N TYR A 198 5.52 -5.05 -1.54
CA TYR A 198 5.85 -5.75 -2.77
C TYR A 198 6.26 -4.77 -3.85
N GLN A 199 7.27 -5.14 -4.60
CA GLN A 199 7.68 -4.43 -5.80
C GLN A 199 7.97 -5.41 -6.92
N SER A 200 7.36 -5.17 -8.08
CA SER A 200 7.48 -5.99 -9.26
C SER A 200 7.24 -5.14 -10.51
N LEU A 201 7.53 -5.70 -11.66
CA LEU A 201 7.18 -5.12 -12.95
C LEU A 201 6.16 -6.01 -13.65
N PRO A 202 5.40 -5.51 -14.62
CA PRO A 202 4.52 -6.35 -15.42
C PRO A 202 5.27 -7.48 -16.10
N GLU A 203 4.64 -8.64 -16.22
CA GLU A 203 5.21 -9.79 -16.91
C GLU A 203 5.56 -9.44 -18.36
N GLY A 204 6.73 -9.89 -18.82
CA GLY A 204 7.25 -9.56 -20.15
C GLY A 204 7.81 -8.13 -20.30
N GLY A 205 7.70 -7.28 -19.28
CA GLY A 205 8.28 -5.94 -19.29
C GLY A 205 9.80 -5.95 -19.12
N LEU A 206 10.51 -5.09 -19.81
CA LEU A 206 11.95 -4.90 -19.63
C LEU A 206 12.21 -3.84 -18.58
N LEU A 207 13.21 -4.07 -17.73
CA LEU A 207 13.57 -3.16 -16.64
C LEU A 207 13.79 -1.71 -17.13
N LYS A 208 14.45 -1.52 -18.28
CA LYS A 208 14.70 -0.21 -18.91
C LYS A 208 13.44 0.59 -19.23
N ASP A 209 12.30 -0.08 -19.44
CA ASP A 209 11.04 0.56 -19.82
C ASP A 209 10.30 1.13 -18.59
N PHE A 210 10.65 0.64 -17.41
CA PHE A 210 10.01 1.00 -16.14
C PHE A 210 10.89 1.88 -15.25
N MET A 211 12.17 1.88 -15.46
CA MET A 211 13.13 2.64 -14.67
C MET A 211 13.52 3.95 -15.34
N ASN A 212 13.76 4.95 -14.51
CA ASN A 212 14.42 6.15 -15.00
C ASN A 212 15.90 5.82 -15.28
N PRO A 213 16.35 5.84 -16.54
CA PRO A 213 17.73 5.47 -16.88
C PRO A 213 18.80 6.37 -16.24
N LYS A 214 18.39 7.55 -15.75
CA LYS A 214 19.28 8.49 -15.06
C LYS A 214 19.41 8.21 -13.55
N LEU A 215 18.43 7.52 -12.96
CA LEU A 215 18.37 7.32 -11.50
C LEU A 215 18.71 5.88 -11.08
N GLY A 216 18.71 4.93 -12.03
CA GLY A 216 18.84 3.52 -11.71
C GLY A 216 17.61 2.94 -10.98
N PRO A 217 17.71 1.73 -10.41
CA PRO A 217 16.66 1.15 -9.57
C PRO A 217 16.54 1.93 -8.26
N GLU A 218 15.37 2.54 -8.05
CA GLU A 218 15.05 3.14 -6.77
C GLU A 218 14.23 2.16 -5.93
N PRO A 219 14.65 1.85 -4.70
CA PRO A 219 13.86 1.02 -3.80
C PRO A 219 12.66 1.78 -3.25
N MET A 220 11.55 1.09 -3.05
CA MET A 220 10.56 1.54 -2.07
C MET A 220 11.21 1.43 -0.70
N GLN A 221 11.09 2.48 0.11
CA GLN A 221 11.61 2.51 1.46
C GLN A 221 10.49 2.61 2.48
N ILE A 222 10.55 1.78 3.51
CA ILE A 222 9.61 1.77 4.62
C ILE A 222 10.38 2.10 5.90
N ASP A 223 9.95 3.13 6.61
CA ASP A 223 10.54 3.58 7.86
C ASP A 223 10.00 2.77 9.04
N TRP A 224 8.71 2.60 9.09
CA TRP A 224 8.01 1.79 10.10
C TRP A 224 6.65 1.35 9.59
N VAL A 225 6.09 0.34 10.25
CA VAL A 225 4.70 -0.10 10.08
C VAL A 225 4.08 -0.39 11.44
N LYS A 226 2.81 -0.03 11.61
CA LYS A 226 2.05 -0.16 12.85
C LYS A 226 0.65 -0.69 12.58
N VAL A 227 0.13 -1.45 13.54
CA VAL A 227 -1.23 -1.99 13.51
C VAL A 227 -1.94 -1.57 14.78
N PHE A 228 -3.17 -1.10 14.63
CA PHE A 228 -4.00 -0.62 15.73
C PHE A 228 -5.32 -1.39 15.75
N LYS A 229 -5.73 -1.76 16.96
CA LYS A 229 -7.10 -2.18 17.20
C LYS A 229 -7.95 -0.93 17.28
N ILE A 230 -8.95 -0.84 16.44
CA ILE A 230 -9.95 0.25 16.47
C ILE A 230 -11.21 -0.22 17.21
N PRO A 231 -11.90 0.67 17.92
CA PRO A 231 -13.14 0.37 18.63
C PRO A 231 -14.23 -0.19 17.74
#